data_236b89b4ace6525d46b5d83a10d821a8
#
_entry.id   236b89b4ace6525d46b5d83a10d821a8
#
_cell.length_a   1.000
_cell.length_b   1.000
_cell.length_c   1.000
_cell.angle_alpha   90.00
_cell.angle_beta   90.00
_cell.angle_gamma   90.00
#
_symmetry.space_group_name_H-M   'P 1'
#
loop_
_entity.id
_entity.type
_entity.pdbx_description
1 polymer ?
#
loop_
_entity_poly.entity_id
_entity_poly.type
_entity_poly.pdbx_seq_one_letter_code
_entity_poly.pdbx_strand_id
1 'polypeptide(L)'
;MRTVLVTGSADGIGRHAAAQLIAGGHRVIVHARNEDRAADAKAALPGAAGVAVGDLSSLAGTTALAGSLRAYGRLDAVVHNAGIARLDSSERELTGDGLESMFQVNVLAPYLLTALLPQPGRLVFVSSAMAAGGAVDLADLQFDRRPWNGFTAYSTTKLLDLMLAVAIARRWPSTLSNALDPGWVRTKMGGDTAPADPEDAARAEVRLATGTGPGVQVTGRYFTDRDWQPDGTVLDPALLEALLAHCADLTGVQLPGDEQGGPAA
;
A
#
# COMPACT_ATOMS: atom_id res chain seq x y z
N MET A 1 -4.41 21.87 -4.57
CA MET A 1 -5.43 20.83 -4.31
C MET A 1 -5.06 19.60 -5.10
N ARG A 2 -5.09 18.39 -4.50
CA ARG A 2 -4.81 17.09 -5.14
C ARG A 2 -5.95 16.12 -4.88
N THR A 3 -6.17 15.17 -5.78
CA THR A 3 -7.10 14.05 -5.58
C THR A 3 -6.32 12.85 -5.07
N VAL A 4 -6.61 12.40 -3.85
CA VAL A 4 -5.85 11.37 -3.14
C VAL A 4 -6.76 10.22 -2.73
N LEU A 5 -6.37 8.99 -3.06
CA LEU A 5 -6.95 7.78 -2.49
C LEU A 5 -6.13 7.35 -1.29
N VAL A 6 -6.79 7.01 -0.18
CA VAL A 6 -6.16 6.34 0.97
C VAL A 6 -6.85 5.01 1.19
N THR A 7 -6.15 3.89 0.98
CA THR A 7 -6.73 2.57 1.24
C THR A 7 -6.76 2.26 2.74
N GLY A 8 -7.78 1.52 3.21
CA GLY A 8 -7.93 1.19 4.64
C GLY A 8 -8.19 2.41 5.53
N SER A 9 -8.79 3.47 5.01
CA SER A 9 -8.99 4.74 5.71
C SER A 9 -10.28 4.84 6.52
N ALA A 10 -11.00 3.74 6.69
CA ALA A 10 -12.13 3.68 7.63
C ALA A 10 -11.68 3.60 9.11
N ASP A 11 -10.38 3.39 9.39
CA ASP A 11 -9.84 3.24 10.75
C ASP A 11 -8.33 3.55 10.81
N GLY A 12 -7.76 3.56 12.02
CA GLY A 12 -6.31 3.63 12.27
C GLY A 12 -5.60 4.80 11.60
N ILE A 13 -4.36 4.58 11.18
CA ILE A 13 -3.49 5.59 10.56
C ILE A 13 -4.15 6.18 9.31
N GLY A 14 -4.71 5.33 8.45
CA GLY A 14 -5.34 5.77 7.20
C GLY A 14 -6.50 6.74 7.41
N ARG A 15 -7.30 6.59 8.49
CA ARG A 15 -8.36 7.55 8.84
C ARG A 15 -7.78 8.90 9.23
N HIS A 16 -6.70 8.93 10.03
CA HIS A 16 -6.02 10.17 10.41
C HIS A 16 -5.34 10.83 9.20
N ALA A 17 -4.73 10.04 8.31
CA ALA A 17 -4.17 10.55 7.06
C ALA A 17 -5.25 11.19 6.17
N ALA A 18 -6.39 10.52 6.00
CA ALA A 18 -7.51 11.08 5.25
C ALA A 18 -8.05 12.37 5.89
N ALA A 19 -8.19 12.42 7.22
CA ALA A 19 -8.62 13.62 7.94
C ALA A 19 -7.66 14.80 7.74
N GLN A 20 -6.34 14.57 7.86
CA GLN A 20 -5.32 15.60 7.67
C GLN A 20 -5.27 16.09 6.21
N LEU A 21 -5.44 15.19 5.22
CA LEU A 21 -5.53 15.55 3.81
C LEU A 21 -6.76 16.41 3.52
N ILE A 22 -7.91 16.07 4.10
CA ILE A 22 -9.16 16.85 3.99
C ILE A 22 -8.96 18.23 4.60
N ALA A 23 -8.41 18.32 5.82
CA ALA A 23 -8.11 19.57 6.49
C ALA A 23 -7.10 20.43 5.70
N GLY A 24 -6.18 19.80 4.96
CA GLY A 24 -5.24 20.43 4.03
C GLY A 24 -5.87 20.89 2.71
N GLY A 25 -7.19 20.77 2.53
CA GLY A 25 -7.90 21.22 1.33
C GLY A 25 -7.74 20.29 0.12
N HIS A 26 -7.38 19.04 0.33
CA HIS A 26 -7.28 18.03 -0.74
C HIS A 26 -8.62 17.34 -0.97
N ARG A 27 -8.83 16.82 -2.18
CA ARG A 27 -9.97 15.98 -2.53
C ARG A 27 -9.63 14.52 -2.20
N VAL A 28 -10.20 13.99 -1.10
CA VAL A 28 -9.83 12.68 -0.57
C VAL A 28 -10.92 11.65 -0.85
N ILE A 29 -10.52 10.52 -1.44
CA ILE A 29 -11.36 9.33 -1.58
C ILE A 29 -10.95 8.38 -0.46
N VAL A 30 -11.91 8.05 0.38
CA VAL A 30 -11.76 7.11 1.50
C VAL A 30 -12.10 5.71 1.01
N HIS A 31 -11.37 4.69 1.45
CA HIS A 31 -11.66 3.31 1.12
C HIS A 31 -12.12 2.51 2.35
N ALA A 32 -13.18 1.75 2.15
CA ALA A 32 -13.73 0.80 3.11
C ALA A 32 -13.94 -0.59 2.47
N ARG A 33 -13.78 -1.66 3.25
CA ARG A 33 -13.88 -3.04 2.72
C ARG A 33 -15.33 -3.48 2.42
N ASN A 34 -16.32 -2.86 3.04
CA ASN A 34 -17.75 -3.16 2.87
C ASN A 34 -18.61 -1.92 3.19
N GLU A 35 -19.93 -2.00 2.93
CA GLU A 35 -20.87 -0.90 3.08
C GLU A 35 -21.01 -0.43 4.54
N ASP A 36 -20.98 -1.34 5.53
CA ASP A 36 -21.05 -0.96 6.95
C ASP A 36 -19.84 -0.07 7.33
N ARG A 37 -18.65 -0.49 6.93
CA ARG A 37 -17.43 0.31 7.15
C ARG A 37 -17.40 1.59 6.32
N ALA A 38 -18.10 1.62 5.19
CA ALA A 38 -18.25 2.84 4.38
C ALA A 38 -19.16 3.85 5.09
N ALA A 39 -20.25 3.40 5.72
CA ALA A 39 -21.11 4.26 6.53
C ALA A 39 -20.36 4.86 7.72
N ASP A 40 -19.56 4.06 8.45
CA ASP A 40 -18.69 4.53 9.53
C ASP A 40 -17.69 5.59 9.03
N ALA A 41 -17.03 5.30 7.92
CA ALA A 41 -16.03 6.20 7.34
C ALA A 41 -16.65 7.52 6.88
N LYS A 42 -17.84 7.49 6.27
CA LYS A 42 -18.57 8.67 5.83
C LYS A 42 -18.98 9.54 7.02
N ALA A 43 -19.41 8.93 8.11
CA ALA A 43 -19.76 9.65 9.33
C ALA A 43 -18.53 10.29 10.00
N ALA A 44 -17.40 9.57 10.03
CA ALA A 44 -16.16 10.04 10.64
C ALA A 44 -15.41 11.10 9.81
N LEU A 45 -15.60 11.09 8.48
CA LEU A 45 -14.88 11.95 7.52
C LEU A 45 -15.87 12.68 6.59
N PRO A 46 -16.73 13.58 7.10
CA PRO A 46 -17.79 14.22 6.32
C PRO A 46 -17.25 15.11 5.16
N GLY A 47 -15.97 15.51 5.22
CA GLY A 47 -15.30 16.27 4.15
C GLY A 47 -14.70 15.42 3.04
N ALA A 48 -14.83 14.09 3.09
CA ALA A 48 -14.34 13.22 2.02
C ALA A 48 -15.09 13.47 0.69
N ALA A 49 -14.37 13.42 -0.41
CA ALA A 49 -14.95 13.56 -1.75
C ALA A 49 -15.82 12.35 -2.14
N GLY A 50 -15.60 11.22 -1.48
CA GLY A 50 -16.38 10.00 -1.61
C GLY A 50 -15.79 8.86 -0.80
N VAL A 51 -16.56 7.79 -0.70
CA VAL A 51 -16.13 6.51 -0.11
C VAL A 51 -16.20 5.45 -1.20
N ALA A 52 -15.08 4.82 -1.49
CA ALA A 52 -14.99 3.69 -2.41
C ALA A 52 -15.01 2.39 -1.61
N VAL A 53 -15.83 1.45 -2.02
CA VAL A 53 -16.00 0.15 -1.34
C VAL A 53 -15.36 -0.96 -2.16
N GLY A 54 -14.57 -1.81 -1.51
CA GLY A 54 -14.00 -3.01 -2.13
C GLY A 54 -13.23 -3.84 -1.11
N ASP A 55 -13.40 -5.16 -1.17
CA ASP A 55 -12.65 -6.06 -0.32
C ASP A 55 -11.30 -6.42 -0.97
N LEU A 56 -10.21 -5.98 -0.34
CA LEU A 56 -8.85 -6.23 -0.80
C LEU A 56 -8.39 -7.69 -0.56
N SER A 57 -9.15 -8.48 0.20
CA SER A 57 -8.95 -9.93 0.32
C SER A 57 -9.55 -10.72 -0.85
N SER A 58 -10.03 -10.02 -1.90
CA SER A 58 -10.54 -10.60 -3.13
C SER A 58 -9.98 -9.88 -4.35
N LEU A 59 -9.47 -10.63 -5.33
CA LEU A 59 -9.00 -10.07 -6.61
C LEU A 59 -10.17 -9.39 -7.35
N ALA A 60 -11.35 -10.02 -7.34
CA ALA A 60 -12.56 -9.44 -7.91
C ALA A 60 -12.99 -8.16 -7.17
N GLY A 61 -12.93 -8.15 -5.83
CA GLY A 61 -13.21 -6.97 -5.00
C GLY A 61 -12.26 -5.82 -5.28
N THR A 62 -10.96 -6.11 -5.39
CA THR A 62 -9.93 -5.11 -5.75
C THR A 62 -10.15 -4.56 -7.16
N THR A 63 -10.51 -5.42 -8.12
CA THR A 63 -10.82 -5.00 -9.50
C THR A 63 -12.06 -4.12 -9.55
N ALA A 64 -13.12 -4.48 -8.82
CA ALA A 64 -14.34 -3.67 -8.73
C ALA A 64 -14.06 -2.29 -8.10
N LEU A 65 -13.22 -2.26 -7.04
CA LEU A 65 -12.76 -1.02 -6.43
C LEU A 65 -12.05 -0.12 -7.46
N ALA A 66 -11.08 -0.66 -8.20
CA ALA A 66 -10.38 0.08 -9.26
C ALA A 66 -11.37 0.64 -10.31
N GLY A 67 -12.38 -0.16 -10.70
CA GLY A 67 -13.44 0.25 -11.60
C GLY A 67 -14.25 1.45 -11.07
N SER A 68 -14.64 1.41 -9.80
CA SER A 68 -15.40 2.49 -9.14
C SER A 68 -14.59 3.79 -9.03
N LEU A 69 -13.28 3.69 -8.84
CA LEU A 69 -12.38 4.83 -8.72
C LEU A 69 -12.24 5.64 -10.00
N ARG A 70 -12.55 5.06 -11.18
CA ARG A 70 -12.54 5.78 -12.47
C ARG A 70 -13.49 6.98 -12.49
N ALA A 71 -14.56 6.94 -11.71
CA ALA A 71 -15.50 8.07 -11.58
C ALA A 71 -14.86 9.34 -11.02
N TYR A 72 -13.73 9.22 -10.33
CA TYR A 72 -13.00 10.35 -9.73
C TYR A 72 -11.94 10.94 -10.69
N GLY A 73 -11.76 10.35 -11.87
CA GLY A 73 -10.72 10.72 -12.81
C GLY A 73 -9.33 10.21 -12.40
N ARG A 74 -8.27 10.86 -12.91
CA ARG A 74 -6.90 10.52 -12.54
C ARG A 74 -6.62 10.95 -11.11
N LEU A 75 -6.06 10.04 -10.31
CA LEU A 75 -5.61 10.31 -8.96
C LEU A 75 -4.22 10.97 -8.98
N ASP A 76 -4.02 12.02 -8.18
CA ASP A 76 -2.71 12.62 -8.02
C ASP A 76 -1.80 11.78 -7.13
N ALA A 77 -2.39 11.09 -6.14
CA ALA A 77 -1.68 10.19 -5.24
C ALA A 77 -2.56 9.01 -4.80
N VAL A 78 -1.92 7.87 -4.58
CA VAL A 78 -2.51 6.69 -3.92
C VAL A 78 -1.64 6.34 -2.72
N VAL A 79 -2.28 6.24 -1.55
CA VAL A 79 -1.66 5.75 -0.31
C VAL A 79 -2.17 4.33 -0.08
N HIS A 80 -1.31 3.35 -0.31
CA HIS A 80 -1.53 1.93 0.00
C HIS A 80 -1.28 1.72 1.49
N ASN A 81 -2.24 2.17 2.32
CA ASN A 81 -2.18 2.06 3.77
C ASN A 81 -2.87 0.79 4.30
N ALA A 82 -3.84 0.25 3.56
CA ALA A 82 -4.54 -0.97 3.98
C ALA A 82 -3.56 -2.12 4.16
N GLY A 83 -3.70 -2.81 5.28
CA GLY A 83 -2.92 -4.01 5.56
C GLY A 83 -3.53 -4.80 6.71
N ILE A 84 -3.21 -6.08 6.77
CA ILE A 84 -3.56 -6.98 7.86
C ILE A 84 -2.31 -7.64 8.44
N ALA A 85 -2.39 -8.03 9.71
CA ALA A 85 -1.35 -8.78 10.41
C ALA A 85 -1.98 -9.94 11.18
N ARG A 86 -1.30 -11.08 11.21
CA ARG A 86 -1.66 -12.30 11.95
C ARG A 86 -0.47 -12.78 12.78
N LEU A 87 0.14 -11.84 13.54
CA LEU A 87 1.44 -12.06 14.20
C LEU A 87 1.46 -13.24 15.16
N ASP A 88 0.36 -13.45 15.89
CA ASP A 88 0.23 -14.50 16.90
C ASP A 88 -0.36 -15.81 16.34
N SER A 89 -0.68 -15.87 15.04
CA SER A 89 -1.24 -17.07 14.44
C SER A 89 -0.13 -18.06 14.03
N SER A 90 -0.36 -19.34 14.27
CA SER A 90 0.43 -20.45 13.76
C SER A 90 -0.19 -21.09 12.51
N GLU A 91 -1.39 -20.65 12.12
CA GLU A 91 -2.15 -21.23 11.01
C GLU A 91 -2.18 -20.24 9.83
N ARG A 92 -1.85 -20.78 8.65
CA ARG A 92 -1.94 -20.08 7.38
C ARG A 92 -3.42 -19.94 6.98
N GLU A 93 -3.88 -18.71 6.83
CA GLU A 93 -5.25 -18.40 6.39
C GLU A 93 -5.26 -18.12 4.88
N LEU A 94 -6.18 -18.77 4.16
CA LEU A 94 -6.40 -18.53 2.74
C LEU A 94 -7.64 -17.69 2.52
N THR A 95 -7.56 -16.82 1.53
CA THR A 95 -8.71 -16.05 1.03
C THR A 95 -9.62 -16.92 0.15
N GLY A 96 -10.75 -16.37 -0.27
CA GLY A 96 -11.63 -17.01 -1.24
C GLY A 96 -10.98 -17.27 -2.62
N ASP A 97 -9.90 -16.57 -2.93
CA ASP A 97 -9.11 -16.78 -4.16
C ASP A 97 -8.03 -17.89 -3.98
N GLY A 98 -7.94 -18.49 -2.80
CA GLY A 98 -6.95 -19.54 -2.49
C GLY A 98 -5.54 -18.99 -2.22
N LEU A 99 -5.40 -17.69 -1.96
CA LEU A 99 -4.14 -17.02 -1.70
C LEU A 99 -3.93 -16.79 -0.20
N GLU A 100 -2.66 -16.75 0.26
CA GLU A 100 -2.35 -16.42 1.65
C GLU A 100 -2.87 -15.00 1.97
N SER A 101 -3.59 -14.86 3.07
CA SER A 101 -4.41 -13.68 3.34
C SER A 101 -3.61 -12.38 3.47
N MET A 102 -2.46 -12.41 4.17
CA MET A 102 -1.60 -11.23 4.29
C MET A 102 -0.91 -10.89 2.97
N PHE A 103 -0.47 -11.90 2.21
CA PHE A 103 0.12 -11.69 0.89
C PHE A 103 -0.89 -11.04 -0.06
N GLN A 104 -2.14 -11.54 -0.08
CA GLN A 104 -3.18 -10.97 -0.95
C GLN A 104 -3.51 -9.52 -0.59
N VAL A 105 -3.77 -9.23 0.69
CA VAL A 105 -4.19 -7.88 1.11
C VAL A 105 -3.04 -6.88 1.08
N ASN A 106 -1.86 -7.28 1.57
CA ASN A 106 -0.75 -6.35 1.73
C ASN A 106 0.05 -6.14 0.44
N VAL A 107 0.13 -7.16 -0.45
CA VAL A 107 1.00 -7.14 -1.63
C VAL A 107 0.22 -7.15 -2.94
N LEU A 108 -0.63 -8.16 -3.17
CA LEU A 108 -1.32 -8.29 -4.45
C LEU A 108 -2.38 -7.21 -4.68
N ALA A 109 -3.12 -6.81 -3.64
CA ALA A 109 -4.12 -5.77 -3.78
C ALA A 109 -3.49 -4.39 -4.10
N PRO A 110 -2.41 -3.92 -3.43
CA PRO A 110 -1.66 -2.74 -3.86
C PRO A 110 -1.13 -2.82 -5.28
N TYR A 111 -0.55 -3.97 -5.67
CA TYR A 111 -0.08 -4.18 -7.03
C TYR A 111 -1.23 -4.07 -8.05
N LEU A 112 -2.29 -4.85 -7.86
CA LEU A 112 -3.44 -4.93 -8.78
C LEU A 112 -4.14 -3.56 -8.90
N LEU A 113 -4.35 -2.88 -7.78
CA LEU A 113 -4.94 -1.55 -7.77
C LEU A 113 -4.07 -0.55 -8.54
N THR A 114 -2.75 -0.59 -8.33
CA THR A 114 -1.80 0.25 -9.07
C THR A 114 -1.84 -0.05 -10.58
N ALA A 115 -1.88 -1.32 -10.97
CA ALA A 115 -1.88 -1.74 -12.37
C ALA A 115 -3.19 -1.39 -13.11
N LEU A 116 -4.31 -1.30 -12.41
CA LEU A 116 -5.64 -1.03 -12.98
C LEU A 116 -6.02 0.46 -13.01
N LEU A 117 -5.37 1.28 -12.20
CA LEU A 117 -5.65 2.72 -12.16
C LEU A 117 -4.83 3.47 -13.21
N PRO A 118 -5.36 4.60 -13.75
CA PRO A 118 -4.53 5.53 -14.50
C PRO A 118 -3.33 5.95 -13.67
N GLN A 119 -2.14 5.93 -14.25
CA GLN A 119 -0.87 6.16 -13.56
C GLN A 119 -0.92 7.43 -12.69
N PRO A 120 -0.80 7.32 -11.35
CA PRO A 120 -0.82 8.48 -10.46
C PRO A 120 0.54 9.18 -10.45
N GLY A 121 0.55 10.44 -10.02
CA GLY A 121 1.81 11.17 -9.83
C GLY A 121 2.62 10.67 -8.62
N ARG A 122 1.94 10.03 -7.63
CA ARG A 122 2.57 9.54 -6.40
C ARG A 122 1.96 8.23 -5.93
N LEU A 123 2.82 7.36 -5.43
CA LEU A 123 2.47 6.13 -4.74
C LEU A 123 3.19 6.09 -3.39
N VAL A 124 2.45 5.78 -2.34
CA VAL A 124 2.97 5.61 -0.99
C VAL A 124 2.59 4.22 -0.51
N PHE A 125 3.57 3.36 -0.28
CA PHE A 125 3.37 2.00 0.26
C PHE A 125 3.69 2.01 1.75
N VAL A 126 2.70 1.67 2.58
CA VAL A 126 2.90 1.60 4.03
C VAL A 126 3.48 0.24 4.38
N SER A 127 4.80 0.24 4.55
CA SER A 127 5.60 -0.90 4.99
C SER A 127 5.67 -0.97 6.53
N SER A 128 6.78 -1.42 7.09
CA SER A 128 7.04 -1.52 8.53
C SER A 128 8.53 -1.73 8.79
N ALA A 129 9.02 -1.36 9.98
CA ALA A 129 10.34 -1.77 10.45
C ALA A 129 10.52 -3.31 10.46
N MET A 130 9.42 -4.07 10.56
CA MET A 130 9.47 -5.53 10.47
C MET A 130 9.92 -6.05 9.10
N ALA A 131 9.92 -5.22 8.06
CA ALA A 131 10.48 -5.57 6.74
C ALA A 131 11.94 -6.06 6.83
N ALA A 132 12.72 -5.57 7.81
CA ALA A 132 14.09 -6.03 8.06
C ALA A 132 14.19 -7.53 8.40
N GLY A 133 13.14 -8.14 8.92
CA GLY A 133 13.05 -9.57 9.21
C GLY A 133 12.39 -10.40 8.09
N GLY A 134 12.01 -9.77 6.98
CA GLY A 134 11.41 -10.43 5.84
C GLY A 134 12.44 -11.21 5.01
N ALA A 135 11.99 -12.26 4.33
CA ALA A 135 12.80 -13.04 3.41
C ALA A 135 12.02 -13.30 2.11
N VAL A 136 12.66 -13.02 0.98
CA VAL A 136 12.06 -13.19 -0.34
C VAL A 136 12.49 -14.52 -0.93
N ASP A 137 11.52 -15.39 -1.13
CA ASP A 137 11.63 -16.60 -1.94
C ASP A 137 10.49 -16.56 -2.96
N LEU A 138 10.79 -16.14 -4.19
CA LEU A 138 9.78 -16.03 -5.25
C LEU A 138 9.08 -17.36 -5.58
N ALA A 139 9.70 -18.49 -5.26
CA ALA A 139 9.09 -19.81 -5.45
C ALA A 139 8.09 -20.18 -4.34
N ASP A 140 8.09 -19.42 -3.23
CA ASP A 140 7.25 -19.71 -2.05
C ASP A 140 6.88 -18.46 -1.24
N LEU A 141 6.44 -17.39 -1.92
CA LEU A 141 6.00 -16.13 -1.28
C LEU A 141 4.79 -16.32 -0.36
N GLN A 142 4.02 -17.34 -0.59
CA GLN A 142 2.80 -17.65 0.15
C GLN A 142 2.98 -18.73 1.23
N PHE A 143 4.21 -19.17 1.47
CA PHE A 143 4.52 -20.22 2.46
C PHE A 143 3.75 -21.54 2.20
N ASP A 144 3.67 -21.96 0.94
CA ASP A 144 3.05 -23.24 0.55
C ASP A 144 3.94 -24.46 0.87
N ARG A 145 5.26 -24.26 0.88
CA ARG A 145 6.28 -25.33 1.00
C ARG A 145 7.01 -25.30 2.33
N ARG A 146 7.19 -24.13 2.92
CA ARG A 146 7.85 -23.94 4.22
C ARG A 146 6.83 -23.76 5.33
N PRO A 147 7.19 -24.05 6.60
CA PRO A 147 6.32 -23.79 7.73
C PRO A 147 5.89 -22.33 7.76
N TRP A 148 4.58 -22.10 7.91
CA TRP A 148 4.02 -20.78 8.04
C TRP A 148 4.15 -20.26 9.49
N ASN A 149 4.52 -19.01 9.64
CA ASN A 149 4.56 -18.29 10.90
C ASN A 149 4.12 -16.85 10.66
N GLY A 150 3.15 -16.37 11.44
CA GLY A 150 2.54 -15.06 11.22
C GLY A 150 3.51 -13.89 11.25
N PHE A 151 4.49 -13.92 12.15
CA PHE A 151 5.52 -12.88 12.23
C PHE A 151 6.39 -12.86 10.95
N THR A 152 6.88 -14.01 10.51
CA THR A 152 7.73 -14.12 9.32
C THR A 152 6.94 -13.78 8.05
N ALA A 153 5.70 -14.27 7.94
CA ALA A 153 4.84 -13.99 6.80
C ALA A 153 4.52 -12.48 6.71
N TYR A 154 4.14 -11.83 7.81
CA TYR A 154 3.92 -10.39 7.85
C TYR A 154 5.17 -9.61 7.48
N SER A 155 6.33 -9.93 8.09
CA SER A 155 7.61 -9.30 7.79
C SER A 155 7.97 -9.40 6.30
N THR A 156 7.71 -10.57 5.70
CA THR A 156 7.90 -10.78 4.26
C THR A 156 6.97 -9.89 3.44
N THR A 157 5.67 -9.77 3.79
CA THR A 157 4.77 -8.87 3.05
C THR A 157 5.21 -7.42 3.15
N LYS A 158 5.75 -6.98 4.29
CA LYS A 158 6.23 -5.60 4.47
C LYS A 158 7.52 -5.33 3.71
N LEU A 159 8.39 -6.33 3.56
CA LEU A 159 9.52 -6.24 2.65
C LEU A 159 9.06 -6.17 1.18
N LEU A 160 8.06 -6.96 0.79
CA LEU A 160 7.49 -6.94 -0.56
C LEU A 160 6.79 -5.60 -0.87
N ASP A 161 6.11 -4.95 0.09
CA ASP A 161 5.57 -3.58 -0.08
C ASP A 161 6.67 -2.58 -0.46
N LEU A 162 7.81 -2.65 0.24
CA LEU A 162 8.98 -1.82 -0.05
C LEU A 162 9.54 -2.13 -1.45
N MET A 163 9.67 -3.42 -1.78
CA MET A 163 10.17 -3.85 -3.09
C MET A 163 9.24 -3.42 -4.22
N LEU A 164 7.92 -3.51 -4.05
CA LEU A 164 6.93 -2.98 -5.01
C LEU A 164 7.12 -1.49 -5.23
N ALA A 165 7.29 -0.71 -4.16
CA ALA A 165 7.51 0.73 -4.29
C ALA A 165 8.74 1.04 -5.14
N VAL A 166 9.85 0.32 -4.94
CA VAL A 166 11.09 0.50 -5.71
C VAL A 166 10.96 -0.04 -7.14
N ALA A 167 10.33 -1.20 -7.33
CA ALA A 167 10.10 -1.79 -8.64
C ALA A 167 9.25 -0.86 -9.53
N ILE A 168 8.18 -0.29 -8.98
CA ILE A 168 7.32 0.65 -9.69
C ILE A 168 8.04 1.97 -9.95
N ALA A 169 8.86 2.47 -9.02
CA ALA A 169 9.70 3.65 -9.23
C ALA A 169 10.64 3.50 -10.43
N ARG A 170 11.16 2.29 -10.64
CA ARG A 170 12.01 1.97 -11.80
C ARG A 170 11.21 1.85 -13.09
N ARG A 171 10.02 1.26 -13.03
CA ARG A 171 9.13 1.05 -14.17
C ARG A 171 8.44 2.35 -14.60
N TRP A 172 8.15 3.25 -13.65
CA TRP A 172 7.48 4.54 -13.85
C TRP A 172 8.33 5.69 -13.29
N PRO A 173 9.40 6.12 -13.99
CA PRO A 173 10.27 7.19 -13.53
C PRO A 173 9.56 8.53 -13.31
N SER A 174 8.42 8.75 -13.95
CA SER A 174 7.58 9.94 -13.79
C SER A 174 6.69 9.92 -12.55
N THR A 175 6.57 8.76 -11.87
CA THR A 175 5.81 8.60 -10.63
C THR A 175 6.73 8.59 -9.41
N LEU A 176 6.41 9.39 -8.39
CA LEU A 176 7.15 9.36 -7.13
C LEU A 176 6.60 8.19 -6.26
N SER A 177 7.17 7.01 -6.45
CA SER A 177 6.79 5.78 -5.73
C SER A 177 7.76 5.51 -4.59
N ASN A 178 7.25 5.51 -3.35
CA ASN A 178 8.07 5.35 -2.15
C ASN A 178 7.38 4.46 -1.12
N ALA A 179 8.17 3.83 -0.27
CA ALA A 179 7.68 3.11 0.91
C ALA A 179 7.96 3.90 2.20
N LEU A 180 7.16 3.67 3.22
CA LEU A 180 7.37 4.23 4.54
C LEU A 180 7.09 3.22 5.66
N ASP A 181 7.80 3.37 6.78
CA ASP A 181 7.50 2.76 8.06
C ASP A 181 6.80 3.80 8.94
N PRO A 182 5.54 3.57 9.35
CA PRO A 182 4.82 4.50 10.22
C PRO A 182 5.24 4.37 11.70
N GLY A 183 6.11 3.39 12.03
CA GLY A 183 6.45 3.02 13.39
C GLY A 183 5.44 2.05 14.04
N TRP A 184 5.60 1.81 15.34
CA TRP A 184 4.64 1.01 16.12
C TRP A 184 3.56 1.92 16.72
N VAL A 185 2.36 1.85 16.13
CA VAL A 185 1.29 2.84 16.30
C VAL A 185 0.09 2.26 17.04
N ARG A 186 -0.51 3.01 17.97
CA ARG A 186 -1.73 2.65 18.70
C ARG A 186 -2.93 2.56 17.76
N THR A 187 -3.16 1.37 17.26
CA THR A 187 -4.27 1.00 16.37
C THR A 187 -4.78 -0.38 16.79
N LYS A 188 -5.87 -0.85 16.18
CA LYS A 188 -6.33 -2.23 16.37
C LYS A 188 -5.25 -3.27 16.06
N MET A 189 -4.35 -2.98 15.11
CA MET A 189 -3.23 -3.85 14.75
C MET A 189 -2.06 -3.73 15.73
N GLY A 190 -1.71 -2.52 16.14
CA GLY A 190 -0.56 -2.28 17.01
C GLY A 190 -0.82 -2.49 18.50
N GLY A 191 -2.09 -2.53 18.89
CA GLY A 191 -2.50 -2.65 20.31
C GLY A 191 -2.36 -1.34 21.09
N ASP A 192 -2.91 -1.33 22.32
CA ASP A 192 -2.98 -0.13 23.16
C ASP A 192 -1.63 0.29 23.76
N THR A 193 -0.67 -0.63 23.80
CA THR A 193 0.68 -0.39 24.35
C THR A 193 1.65 0.24 23.36
N ALA A 194 1.25 0.38 22.09
CA ALA A 194 2.10 0.99 21.08
C ALA A 194 2.40 2.46 21.42
N PRO A 195 3.66 2.92 21.28
CA PRO A 195 4.08 4.23 21.75
C PRO A 195 3.62 5.39 20.86
N ALA A 196 3.49 5.15 19.54
CA ALA A 196 3.20 6.21 18.59
C ALA A 196 1.69 6.49 18.48
N ASP A 197 1.35 7.76 18.31
CA ASP A 197 -0.02 8.19 18.07
C ASP A 197 -0.38 8.06 16.59
N PRO A 198 -1.58 7.56 16.24
CA PRO A 198 -1.99 7.43 14.84
C PRO A 198 -2.04 8.76 14.07
N GLU A 199 -2.32 9.87 14.75
CA GLU A 199 -2.34 11.20 14.13
C GLU A 199 -0.93 11.65 13.72
N ASP A 200 0.07 11.41 14.59
CA ASP A 200 1.46 11.72 14.29
C ASP A 200 2.03 10.81 13.18
N ALA A 201 1.74 9.53 13.23
CA ALA A 201 2.16 8.56 12.23
C ALA A 201 1.60 8.91 10.83
N ALA A 202 0.36 9.39 10.75
CA ALA A 202 -0.29 9.79 9.52
C ALA A 202 0.40 10.95 8.80
N ARG A 203 1.15 11.81 9.51
CA ARG A 203 1.86 12.95 8.90
C ARG A 203 2.87 12.52 7.84
N ALA A 204 3.50 11.37 8.00
CA ALA A 204 4.45 10.85 7.03
C ALA A 204 3.74 10.46 5.71
N GLU A 205 2.58 9.80 5.80
CA GLU A 205 1.75 9.47 4.63
C GLU A 205 1.30 10.73 3.89
N VAL A 206 0.75 11.71 4.62
CA VAL A 206 0.30 13.00 4.08
C VAL A 206 1.46 13.73 3.39
N ARG A 207 2.62 13.79 4.04
CA ARG A 207 3.82 14.44 3.49
C ARG A 207 4.28 13.78 2.19
N LEU A 208 4.29 12.45 2.10
CA LEU A 208 4.68 11.75 0.88
C LEU A 208 3.63 11.88 -0.22
N ALA A 209 2.34 11.85 0.13
CA ALA A 209 1.25 11.97 -0.83
C ALA A 209 1.14 13.39 -1.44
N THR A 210 1.45 14.45 -0.68
CA THR A 210 1.13 15.83 -1.10
C THR A 210 2.27 16.84 -1.01
N GLY A 211 3.35 16.53 -0.30
CA GLY A 211 4.44 17.47 -0.05
C GLY A 211 5.17 17.92 -1.32
N THR A 212 5.71 19.13 -1.30
CA THR A 212 6.43 19.75 -2.41
C THR A 212 7.91 20.02 -2.11
N GLY A 213 8.35 19.81 -0.86
CA GLY A 213 9.74 20.03 -0.47
C GLY A 213 10.70 19.00 -1.08
N PRO A 214 12.01 19.32 -1.20
CA PRO A 214 12.98 18.44 -1.87
C PRO A 214 13.09 17.06 -1.23
N GLY A 215 12.88 16.94 0.09
CA GLY A 215 12.95 15.63 0.79
C GLY A 215 11.80 14.66 0.46
N VAL A 216 10.80 15.05 -0.34
CA VAL A 216 9.69 14.20 -0.80
C VAL A 216 9.48 14.23 -2.32
N GLN A 217 10.36 14.94 -3.05
CA GLN A 217 10.43 14.92 -4.52
C GLN A 217 11.45 13.87 -4.97
N VAL A 218 11.36 12.67 -4.40
CA VAL A 218 12.24 11.53 -4.64
C VAL A 218 11.40 10.29 -4.91
N THR A 219 11.99 9.32 -5.59
CA THR A 219 11.35 8.05 -5.93
C THR A 219 12.23 6.88 -5.55
N GLY A 220 11.64 5.71 -5.29
CA GLY A 220 12.35 4.49 -4.94
C GLY A 220 13.00 4.52 -3.56
N ARG A 221 12.46 5.29 -2.61
CA ARG A 221 13.01 5.44 -1.27
C ARG A 221 12.15 4.76 -0.23
N TYR A 222 12.83 4.29 0.84
CA TYR A 222 12.20 3.84 2.07
C TYR A 222 12.38 4.91 3.15
N PHE A 223 11.28 5.41 3.68
CA PHE A 223 11.24 6.42 4.73
C PHE A 223 11.00 5.73 6.07
N THR A 224 11.95 5.82 6.96
CA THR A 224 11.89 5.27 8.32
C THR A 224 12.77 6.10 9.24
N ASP A 225 12.48 6.09 10.53
CA ASP A 225 13.33 6.63 11.60
C ASP A 225 14.32 5.58 12.14
N ARG A 226 14.35 4.37 11.54
CA ARG A 226 15.25 3.28 11.91
C ARG A 226 16.54 3.31 11.08
N ASP A 227 17.59 2.74 11.64
CA ASP A 227 18.91 2.65 10.98
C ASP A 227 18.90 1.66 9.81
N TRP A 228 17.98 0.66 9.82
CA TRP A 228 17.91 -0.32 8.75
C TRP A 228 17.41 0.29 7.44
N GLN A 229 18.13 0.00 6.37
CA GLN A 229 17.76 0.29 4.99
C GLN A 229 17.89 -1.00 4.16
N PRO A 230 17.04 -1.20 3.14
CA PRO A 230 17.16 -2.36 2.24
C PRO A 230 18.51 -2.33 1.52
N ASP A 231 19.15 -3.47 1.44
CA ASP A 231 20.41 -3.62 0.73
C ASP A 231 20.23 -3.91 -0.77
N GLY A 232 21.34 -3.96 -1.51
CA GLY A 232 21.35 -4.23 -2.94
C GLY A 232 20.85 -5.64 -3.31
N THR A 233 20.80 -6.59 -2.36
CA THR A 233 20.30 -7.94 -2.61
C THR A 233 18.79 -7.94 -2.82
N VAL A 234 18.03 -7.31 -1.91
CA VAL A 234 16.57 -7.20 -2.03
C VAL A 234 16.14 -6.16 -3.07
N LEU A 235 17.02 -5.22 -3.42
CA LEU A 235 16.78 -4.20 -4.45
C LEU A 235 17.42 -4.55 -5.80
N ASP A 236 17.86 -5.80 -6.00
CA ASP A 236 18.39 -6.27 -7.28
C ASP A 236 17.32 -6.08 -8.39
N PRO A 237 17.69 -5.44 -9.51
CA PRO A 237 16.75 -5.15 -10.59
C PRO A 237 16.03 -6.39 -11.15
N ALA A 238 16.74 -7.52 -11.26
CA ALA A 238 16.13 -8.75 -11.79
C ALA A 238 15.12 -9.34 -10.79
N LEU A 239 15.42 -9.26 -9.48
CA LEU A 239 14.50 -9.70 -8.43
C LEU A 239 13.24 -8.82 -8.38
N LEU A 240 13.39 -7.49 -8.54
CA LEU A 240 12.27 -6.55 -8.58
C LEU A 240 11.35 -6.80 -9.79
N GLU A 241 11.92 -7.02 -10.97
CA GLU A 241 11.13 -7.36 -12.17
C GLU A 241 10.45 -8.73 -12.02
N ALA A 242 11.13 -9.72 -11.44
CA ALA A 242 10.55 -11.04 -11.18
C ALA A 242 9.39 -10.96 -10.16
N LEU A 243 9.45 -10.08 -9.16
CA LEU A 243 8.32 -9.82 -8.25
C LEU A 243 7.12 -9.24 -9.01
N LEU A 244 7.33 -8.23 -9.88
CA LEU A 244 6.24 -7.67 -10.69
C LEU A 244 5.62 -8.73 -11.60
N ALA A 245 6.45 -9.57 -12.25
CA ALA A 245 5.98 -10.68 -13.08
C ALA A 245 5.16 -11.69 -12.28
N HIS A 246 5.62 -12.07 -11.08
CA HIS A 246 4.88 -12.99 -10.19
C HIS A 246 3.52 -12.43 -9.78
N CYS A 247 3.45 -11.14 -9.42
CA CYS A 247 2.19 -10.48 -9.13
C CYS A 247 1.27 -10.42 -10.36
N ALA A 248 1.83 -10.19 -11.55
CA ALA A 248 1.07 -10.20 -12.80
C ALA A 248 0.49 -11.58 -13.12
N ASP A 249 1.27 -12.64 -12.92
CA ASP A 249 0.83 -14.02 -13.16
C ASP A 249 -0.34 -14.39 -12.22
N LEU A 250 -0.26 -14.02 -10.94
CA LEU A 250 -1.31 -14.31 -9.96
C LEU A 250 -2.57 -13.49 -10.16
N THR A 251 -2.45 -12.25 -10.64
CA THR A 251 -3.60 -11.35 -10.82
C THR A 251 -4.17 -11.38 -12.23
N GLY A 252 -3.42 -11.90 -13.20
CA GLY A 252 -3.76 -11.83 -14.63
C GLY A 252 -3.63 -10.42 -15.21
N VAL A 253 -3.03 -9.45 -14.49
CA VAL A 253 -2.93 -8.05 -14.91
C VAL A 253 -1.47 -7.60 -14.89
N GLN A 254 -0.98 -7.17 -16.05
CA GLN A 254 0.36 -6.61 -16.19
C GLN A 254 0.40 -5.15 -15.74
N LEU A 255 1.47 -4.75 -15.03
CA LEU A 255 1.72 -3.34 -14.76
C LEU A 255 2.03 -2.62 -16.10
N PRO A 256 1.28 -1.57 -16.48
CA PRO A 256 1.52 -0.84 -17.73
C PRO A 256 2.93 -0.24 -17.81
N GLY A 257 3.36 0.13 -19.02
CA GLY A 257 4.52 1.00 -19.22
C GLY A 257 4.30 2.40 -18.65
N ASP A 258 5.36 3.22 -18.56
CA ASP A 258 5.26 4.62 -18.09
C ASP A 258 4.47 5.47 -19.11
N GLU A 259 3.22 5.79 -18.80
CA GLU A 259 2.33 6.57 -19.67
C GLU A 259 2.75 8.05 -19.79
N GLN A 260 3.58 8.54 -18.86
CA GLN A 260 4.05 9.93 -18.84
C GLN A 260 5.45 10.09 -19.44
N GLY A 261 6.12 8.98 -19.72
CA GLY A 261 7.44 8.90 -20.32
C GLY A 261 7.46 8.82 -21.85
N GLY A 262 6.35 9.17 -22.52
CA GLY A 262 6.35 9.31 -23.97
C GLY A 262 7.43 10.32 -24.41
N PRO A 263 8.13 10.09 -25.54
CA PRO A 263 9.19 10.99 -25.99
C PRO A 263 8.63 12.41 -26.07
N ALA A 264 9.30 13.33 -25.37
CA ALA A 264 9.09 14.74 -25.64
C ALA A 264 9.37 14.96 -27.13
N ALA A 265 8.31 15.29 -27.88
CA ALA A 265 8.38 15.57 -29.31
C ALA A 265 9.20 16.84 -29.57
#